data_0a62787a37d26122905ffcbb3d4bb866
#
_entry.id   0a62787a37d26122905ffcbb3d4bb866
#
_cell.length_a   1.000
_cell.length_b   1.000
_cell.length_c   1.000
_cell.angle_alpha   90.00
_cell.angle_beta   90.00
_cell.angle_gamma   90.00
#
_symmetry.space_group_name_H-M   'P 1'
#
loop_
_entity.id
_entity.type
_entity.pdbx_description
1 polymer ?
#
loop_
_entity_poly.entity_id
_entity_poly.type
_entity_poly.pdbx_seq_one_letter_code
_entity_poly.pdbx_strand_id
1 'polypeptide(L)'
;TAHPFCSGMGPGDTRLTTRYGKPSILEALGSTMHEAGHGMYEQGLPKGTHFGQPLADAISLGIHESQSRMWENLVGRSRAFWQWALPVAKKRFGAKLAKVNVDQMYAAANVVQ
;
A
#
# COMPACT_ATOMS: atom_id res chain seq x y z
N THR A 1 11.92 0.53 -11.61
CA THR A 1 11.68 -0.86 -12.01
C THR A 1 10.52 -0.96 -12.98
N ALA A 2 10.52 -2.01 -13.81
CA ALA A 2 9.40 -2.26 -14.74
C ALA A 2 8.11 -2.62 -13.98
N HIS A 3 8.23 -3.30 -12.85
CA HIS A 3 7.12 -3.67 -11.97
C HIS A 3 7.49 -3.33 -10.51
N PRO A 4 6.60 -2.74 -9.71
CA PRO A 4 6.77 -2.64 -8.26
C PRO A 4 6.96 -4.03 -7.64
N PHE A 5 7.73 -4.11 -6.57
CA PHE A 5 7.90 -5.35 -5.81
C PHE A 5 8.31 -5.06 -4.36
N CYS A 6 8.04 -6.03 -3.49
CA CYS A 6 8.51 -6.07 -2.13
C CYS A 6 9.49 -7.25 -1.95
N SER A 7 10.53 -7.05 -1.18
CA SER A 7 11.54 -8.08 -0.87
C SER A 7 11.91 -8.03 0.61
N GLY A 8 11.81 -9.16 1.29
CA GLY A 8 12.36 -9.36 2.63
C GLY A 8 13.86 -9.68 2.52
N MET A 9 14.70 -8.84 3.11
CA MET A 9 16.16 -8.98 3.06
C MET A 9 16.74 -9.63 4.32
N GLY A 10 15.91 -9.80 5.36
CA GLY A 10 16.33 -10.38 6.63
C GLY A 10 15.45 -9.89 7.78
N PRO A 11 15.78 -10.25 9.04
CA PRO A 11 15.06 -9.76 10.20
C PRO A 11 15.07 -8.23 10.25
N GLY A 12 13.88 -7.61 10.24
CA GLY A 12 13.73 -6.17 10.33
C GLY A 12 14.09 -5.37 9.06
N ASP A 13 14.54 -6.01 7.98
CA ASP A 13 14.83 -5.34 6.70
C ASP A 13 13.88 -5.84 5.61
N THR A 14 12.88 -5.03 5.30
CA THR A 14 11.96 -5.26 4.20
C THR A 14 12.00 -4.04 3.28
N ARG A 15 12.28 -4.27 2.00
CA ARG A 15 12.44 -3.22 1.00
C ARG A 15 11.37 -3.33 -0.06
N LEU A 16 10.83 -2.21 -0.46
CA LEU A 16 9.84 -2.14 -1.53
C LEU A 16 10.25 -1.13 -2.60
N THR A 17 9.79 -1.37 -3.81
CA THR A 17 9.95 -0.44 -4.93
C THR A 17 8.58 -0.02 -5.41
N THR A 18 8.48 1.20 -5.90
CA THR A 18 7.26 1.70 -6.54
C THR A 18 7.57 2.43 -7.83
N ARG A 19 6.54 2.69 -8.62
CA ARG A 19 6.62 3.56 -9.80
C ARG A 19 5.68 4.73 -9.58
N TYR A 20 6.19 5.90 -9.83
CA TYR A 20 5.37 7.09 -9.94
C TYR A 20 5.80 7.81 -11.22
N GLY A 21 4.90 7.96 -12.14
CA GLY A 21 5.27 8.54 -13.45
C GLY A 21 4.07 8.99 -14.17
N LYS A 22 3.22 9.64 -13.83
CA LYS A 22 2.06 10.33 -14.38
C LYS A 22 0.99 10.62 -13.31
N PRO A 23 0.12 11.56 -13.59
CA PRO A 23 -0.46 12.48 -12.61
C PRO A 23 -1.60 11.90 -11.75
N SER A 24 -1.69 10.58 -11.58
CA SER A 24 -2.71 10.00 -10.69
C SER A 24 -2.13 9.69 -9.31
N ILE A 25 -2.45 10.52 -8.35
CA ILE A 25 -2.15 10.26 -6.94
C ILE A 25 -2.76 8.94 -6.46
N LEU A 26 -3.93 8.56 -6.99
CA LEU A 26 -4.63 7.34 -6.62
C LEU A 26 -3.87 6.10 -7.06
N GLU A 27 -3.36 6.10 -8.28
CA GLU A 27 -2.57 5.00 -8.83
C GLU A 27 -1.23 4.84 -8.07
N ALA A 28 -0.51 5.94 -7.86
CA ALA A 28 0.76 5.92 -7.15
C ALA A 28 0.59 5.49 -5.69
N LEU A 29 -0.45 5.96 -5.02
CA LEU A 29 -0.76 5.60 -3.64
C LEU A 29 -1.21 4.14 -3.55
N GLY A 30 -2.13 3.71 -4.42
CA GLY A 30 -2.63 2.32 -4.45
C GLY A 30 -1.50 1.31 -4.64
N SER A 31 -0.64 1.55 -5.63
CA SER A 31 0.56 0.74 -5.88
C SER A 31 1.51 0.70 -4.67
N THR A 32 1.74 1.85 -4.02
CA THR A 32 2.58 1.90 -2.83
C THR A 32 1.95 1.17 -1.64
N MET A 33 0.65 1.30 -1.45
CA MET A 33 -0.09 0.59 -0.39
C MET A 33 -0.11 -0.93 -0.63
N HIS A 34 -0.19 -1.36 -1.88
CA HIS A 34 -0.07 -2.76 -2.26
C HIS A 34 1.27 -3.35 -1.80
N GLU A 35 2.38 -2.73 -2.21
CA GLU A 35 3.71 -3.19 -1.83
C GLU A 35 3.95 -3.07 -0.31
N ALA A 36 3.41 -2.02 0.33
CA ALA A 36 3.46 -1.88 1.79
C ALA A 36 2.69 -3.00 2.51
N GLY A 37 1.60 -3.49 1.94
CA GLY A 37 0.86 -4.63 2.46
C GLY A 37 1.71 -5.91 2.48
N HIS A 38 2.42 -6.18 1.40
CA HIS A 38 3.44 -7.24 1.35
C HIS A 38 4.53 -7.02 2.41
N GLY A 39 5.04 -5.79 2.51
CA GLY A 39 6.10 -5.43 3.44
C GLY A 39 5.70 -5.60 4.90
N MET A 40 4.51 -5.17 5.28
CA MET A 40 4.01 -5.35 6.65
C MET A 40 3.79 -6.82 7.00
N TYR A 41 3.33 -7.63 6.05
CA TYR A 41 3.24 -9.08 6.25
C TYR A 41 4.62 -9.70 6.49
N GLU A 42 5.61 -9.38 5.68
CA GLU A 42 6.99 -9.84 5.85
C GLU A 42 7.60 -9.41 7.21
N GLN A 43 7.34 -8.19 7.63
CA GLN A 43 7.81 -7.68 8.93
C GLN A 43 7.10 -8.36 10.12
N GLY A 44 5.87 -8.81 9.93
CA GLY A 44 5.10 -9.52 10.95
C GLY A 44 5.49 -10.98 11.13
N LEU A 45 6.26 -11.56 10.22
CA LEU A 45 6.75 -12.93 10.34
C LEU A 45 7.78 -13.06 11.48
N PRO A 46 7.82 -14.18 12.22
CA PRO A 46 8.68 -14.33 13.40
C PRO A 46 10.16 -14.56 13.07
N LYS A 47 10.71 -13.67 12.24
CA LYS A 47 12.11 -13.75 11.77
C LYS A 47 13.14 -13.52 12.87
N GLY A 48 12.76 -12.85 13.96
CA GLY A 48 13.66 -12.62 15.10
C GLY A 48 14.10 -13.91 15.79
N THR A 49 13.24 -14.93 15.79
CA THR A 49 13.48 -16.20 16.48
C THR A 49 13.62 -17.39 15.54
N HIS A 50 13.07 -17.33 14.34
CA HIS A 50 12.97 -18.46 13.42
C HIS A 50 13.53 -18.16 12.01
N PHE A 51 14.44 -17.19 11.90
CA PHE A 51 15.02 -16.82 10.61
C PHE A 51 15.67 -18.05 9.93
N GLY A 52 15.34 -18.21 8.64
CA GLY A 52 15.80 -19.38 7.86
C GLY A 52 15.02 -20.67 8.09
N GLN A 53 13.96 -20.62 8.90
CA GLN A 53 13.08 -21.76 9.13
C GLN A 53 11.71 -21.53 8.47
N PRO A 54 10.97 -22.60 8.08
CA PRO A 54 9.65 -22.46 7.48
C PRO A 54 8.63 -21.65 8.29
N LEU A 55 8.79 -21.61 9.63
CA LEU A 55 7.95 -20.80 10.51
C LEU A 55 8.11 -19.29 10.30
N ALA A 56 9.22 -18.85 9.75
CA ALA A 56 9.50 -17.45 9.45
C ALA A 56 9.24 -17.09 7.99
N ASP A 57 8.79 -18.04 7.18
CA ASP A 57 8.46 -17.81 5.78
C ASP A 57 6.96 -17.54 5.59
N ALA A 58 6.65 -16.84 4.51
CA ALA A 58 5.27 -16.63 4.11
C ALA A 58 4.60 -17.97 3.81
N ILE A 59 3.40 -18.18 4.37
CA ILE A 59 2.70 -19.46 4.25
C ILE A 59 2.29 -19.78 2.80
N SER A 60 2.01 -18.77 2.00
CA SER A 60 1.71 -18.91 0.58
C SER A 60 1.72 -17.55 -0.13
N LEU A 61 1.86 -17.58 -1.46
CA LEU A 61 1.67 -16.40 -2.31
C LEU A 61 0.25 -15.85 -2.20
N GLY A 62 -0.75 -16.71 -2.05
CA GLY A 62 -2.15 -16.29 -1.91
C GLY A 62 -2.39 -15.47 -0.63
N ILE A 63 -1.84 -15.88 0.49
CA ILE A 63 -1.93 -15.11 1.74
C ILE A 63 -1.13 -13.83 1.65
N HIS A 64 0.04 -13.86 1.05
CA HIS A 64 0.87 -12.68 0.83
C HIS A 64 0.14 -11.61 -0.02
N GLU A 65 -0.46 -12.04 -1.13
CA GLU A 65 -1.27 -11.19 -2.00
C GLU A 65 -2.58 -10.73 -1.32
N SER A 66 -3.18 -11.55 -0.48
CA SER A 66 -4.35 -11.16 0.32
C SER A 66 -4.04 -9.95 1.22
N GLN A 67 -2.85 -9.87 1.80
CA GLN A 67 -2.43 -8.73 2.62
C GLN A 67 -2.23 -7.47 1.78
N SER A 68 -1.60 -7.56 0.64
CA SER A 68 -1.42 -6.43 -0.26
C SER A 68 -2.77 -5.88 -0.75
N ARG A 69 -3.68 -6.78 -1.16
CA ARG A 69 -5.04 -6.40 -1.61
C ARG A 69 -5.90 -5.82 -0.50
N MET A 70 -5.74 -6.28 0.72
CA MET A 70 -6.42 -5.68 1.87
C MET A 70 -6.04 -4.19 2.01
N TRP A 71 -4.77 -3.87 2.00
CA TRP A 71 -4.32 -2.49 2.15
C TRP A 71 -4.66 -1.63 0.93
N GLU A 72 -4.45 -2.13 -0.27
CA GLU A 72 -4.76 -1.41 -1.50
C GLU A 72 -6.27 -1.17 -1.67
N ASN A 73 -7.08 -2.21 -1.55
CA ASN A 73 -8.50 -2.15 -1.91
C ASN A 73 -9.42 -1.89 -0.71
N LEU A 74 -9.30 -2.67 0.39
CA LEU A 74 -10.23 -2.51 1.51
C LEU A 74 -9.91 -1.25 2.32
N VAL A 75 -8.65 -0.96 2.55
CA VAL A 75 -8.24 0.26 3.28
C VAL A 75 -8.17 1.45 2.33
N GLY A 76 -7.33 1.39 1.30
CA GLY A 76 -6.99 2.53 0.44
C GLY A 76 -8.17 3.08 -0.38
N ARG A 77 -9.20 2.29 -0.61
CA ARG A 77 -10.43 2.73 -1.28
C ARG A 77 -11.56 3.05 -0.31
N SER A 78 -11.36 2.91 1.01
CA SER A 78 -12.39 3.19 2.00
C SER A 78 -12.61 4.69 2.21
N ARG A 79 -13.86 5.04 2.55
CA ARG A 79 -14.21 6.41 2.92
C ARG A 79 -13.46 6.87 4.17
N ALA A 80 -13.32 5.99 5.16
CA ALA A 80 -12.62 6.27 6.41
C ALA A 80 -11.15 6.63 6.17
N PHE A 81 -10.47 5.89 5.29
CA PHE A 81 -9.12 6.21 4.89
C PHE A 81 -9.03 7.63 4.29
N TRP A 82 -9.93 8.00 3.39
CA TRP A 82 -9.90 9.31 2.74
C TRP A 82 -10.32 10.45 3.66
N GLN A 83 -11.13 10.20 4.70
CA GLN A 83 -11.39 11.17 5.75
C GLN A 83 -10.09 11.58 6.47
N TRP A 84 -9.20 10.62 6.70
CA TRP A 84 -7.88 10.86 7.30
C TRP A 84 -6.85 11.37 6.28
N ALA A 85 -6.74 10.73 5.12
CA ALA A 85 -5.67 10.95 4.15
C ALA A 85 -5.83 12.26 3.35
N LEU A 86 -7.05 12.67 3.04
CA LEU A 86 -7.29 13.85 2.21
C LEU A 86 -6.73 15.15 2.82
N PRO A 87 -6.89 15.44 4.13
CA PRO A 87 -6.24 16.60 4.75
C PRO A 87 -4.71 16.58 4.63
N VAL A 88 -4.10 15.40 4.77
CA VAL A 88 -2.66 15.22 4.61
C VAL A 88 -2.24 15.47 3.16
N ALA A 89 -2.98 14.91 2.21
CA ALA A 89 -2.74 15.12 0.78
C ALA A 89 -2.88 16.60 0.39
N LYS A 90 -3.88 17.30 0.92
CA LYS A 90 -4.07 18.74 0.68
C LYS A 90 -2.87 19.58 1.15
N LYS A 91 -2.27 19.24 2.30
CA LYS A 91 -1.06 19.91 2.78
C LYS A 91 0.13 19.75 1.82
N ARG A 92 0.22 18.60 1.14
CA ARG A 92 1.32 18.29 0.21
C ARG A 92 1.10 18.81 -1.20
N PHE A 93 -0.12 18.71 -1.70
CA PHE A 93 -0.46 19.01 -3.11
C PHE A 93 -1.16 20.36 -3.29
N GLY A 94 -1.48 21.06 -2.21
CA GLY A 94 -1.96 22.45 -2.22
C GLY A 94 -3.16 22.68 -3.13
N ALA A 95 -3.03 23.65 -4.02
CA ALA A 95 -4.12 24.14 -4.88
C ALA A 95 -4.78 23.05 -5.74
N LYS A 96 -4.05 22.00 -6.12
CA LYS A 96 -4.57 20.90 -6.95
C LYS A 96 -5.70 20.10 -6.26
N LEU A 97 -5.62 19.98 -4.94
CA LEU A 97 -6.61 19.24 -4.16
C LEU A 97 -7.51 20.15 -3.28
N ALA A 98 -7.29 21.46 -3.28
CA ALA A 98 -7.97 22.38 -2.35
C ALA A 98 -9.50 22.25 -2.40
N LYS A 99 -10.08 22.12 -3.60
CA LYS A 99 -11.53 22.04 -3.82
C LYS A 99 -12.10 20.62 -3.73
N VAL A 100 -11.26 19.60 -3.61
CA VAL A 100 -11.69 18.19 -3.55
C VAL A 100 -12.23 17.88 -2.15
N ASN A 101 -13.41 17.27 -2.08
CA ASN A 101 -13.98 16.76 -0.85
C ASN A 101 -13.81 15.22 -0.73
N VAL A 102 -14.14 14.68 0.44
CA VAL A 102 -13.99 13.23 0.73
C VAL A 102 -14.86 12.39 -0.19
N ASP A 103 -16.08 12.84 -0.51
CA ASP A 103 -16.99 12.08 -1.37
C ASP A 103 -16.47 11.97 -2.80
N GLN A 104 -15.93 13.06 -3.32
CA GLN A 104 -15.30 13.08 -4.64
C GLN A 104 -14.06 12.18 -4.68
N MET A 105 -13.23 12.21 -3.65
CA MET A 105 -12.05 11.34 -3.58
C MET A 105 -12.44 9.87 -3.43
N TYR A 106 -13.41 9.58 -2.58
CA TYR A 106 -13.94 8.23 -2.43
C TYR A 106 -14.54 7.69 -3.74
N ALA A 107 -15.35 8.50 -4.42
CA ALA A 107 -15.90 8.12 -5.72
C ALA A 107 -14.80 7.86 -6.75
N ALA A 108 -13.81 8.74 -6.83
CA ALA A 108 -12.67 8.57 -7.76
C ALA A 108 -11.85 7.31 -7.47
N ALA A 109 -11.64 6.97 -6.18
CA ALA A 109 -10.91 5.78 -5.79
C ALA A 109 -11.65 4.47 -6.09
N ASN A 110 -12.98 4.53 -6.30
CA ASN A 110 -13.84 3.37 -6.52
C ASN A 110 -14.43 3.31 -7.95
N VAL A 111 -13.91 4.09 -8.87
CA VAL A 111 -14.28 3.97 -10.29
C VAL A 111 -13.84 2.59 -10.79
N VAL A 112 -14.79 1.82 -11.30
CA VAL A 112 -14.52 0.56 -11.99
C VAL A 112 -14.06 0.89 -13.41
N GLN A 113 -12.90 0.39 -13.78
CA GLN A 113 -12.37 0.51 -15.15
C GLN A 113 -12.75 -0.71 -15.96
#